data_f7d813daaaa0a04500aed46a2b1e1b0d
#
_entry.id   f7d813daaaa0a04500aed46a2b1e1b0d
#
_cell.length_a   1.000
_cell.length_b   1.000
_cell.length_c   1.000
_cell.angle_alpha   90.00
_cell.angle_beta   90.00
_cell.angle_gamma   90.00
#
_symmetry.space_group_name_H-M   'P 1'
#
loop_
_entity.id
_entity.type
_entity.pdbx_description
1 polymer ?
#
loop_
_entity_poly.entity_id
_entity_poly.type
_entity_poly.pdbx_seq_one_letter_code
_entity_poly.pdbx_strand_id
1 'polypeptide(L)'
;MKFWKKMGKNKKAEKAYKEAELTPLEKRLAEKAAAEEVAVDEPSGPKTLKEAAEKIAELENRVLRATADLDNYRKRAQREKEEARQFANQSLLEKLLPVLDNFEMAMDAAKDADPAVRDGVEMILGQLKSVLNESGVEDVDALGQEFDPALHEAVSQEETTDAVEGTVVKQLRKGYRLHERLVRPASVIVAKAPAEAPAEEAGS
;
A
#
# COMPACT_ATOMS: atom_id res chain seq x y z
N MET A 1 26.45 72.25 -1.34
CA MET A 1 25.44 71.57 -0.55
C MET A 1 24.03 71.72 -1.16
N LYS A 2 23.79 71.47 -2.48
CA LYS A 2 22.44 71.58 -3.09
C LYS A 2 22.01 70.34 -3.92
N PHE A 3 22.84 69.31 -3.93
CA PHE A 3 22.58 68.13 -4.78
C PHE A 3 21.75 67.00 -4.07
N TRP A 4 21.75 66.91 -2.77
CA TRP A 4 21.11 65.86 -1.99
C TRP A 4 19.61 66.08 -1.70
N LYS A 5 19.09 67.31 -1.93
CA LYS A 5 17.67 67.66 -1.71
C LYS A 5 16.74 67.23 -2.88
N LYS A 6 17.32 66.79 -4.01
CA LYS A 6 16.54 66.40 -5.24
C LYS A 6 16.23 64.91 -5.32
N MET A 7 16.89 64.06 -4.52
CA MET A 7 16.65 62.62 -4.55
C MET A 7 15.45 62.14 -3.69
N GLY A 8 14.98 62.94 -2.76
CA GLY A 8 13.83 62.59 -1.89
C GLY A 8 12.46 62.70 -2.55
N LYS A 9 12.34 63.40 -3.70
CA LYS A 9 11.04 63.58 -4.39
C LYS A 9 10.72 62.50 -5.42
N ASN A 10 11.68 61.64 -5.76
CA ASN A 10 11.49 60.63 -6.79
C ASN A 10 10.90 59.28 -6.27
N LYS A 11 11.10 59.01 -4.95
CA LYS A 11 10.53 57.78 -4.34
C LYS A 11 9.01 57.78 -4.26
N LYS A 12 8.36 58.95 -4.11
CA LYS A 12 6.88 59.02 -4.11
C LYS A 12 6.30 58.88 -5.51
N ALA A 13 7.00 59.38 -6.54
CA ALA A 13 6.59 59.22 -7.91
C ALA A 13 6.78 57.76 -8.41
N GLU A 14 7.88 57.10 -7.99
CA GLU A 14 8.18 55.71 -8.32
C GLU A 14 7.22 54.72 -7.64
N LYS A 15 6.77 55.05 -6.42
CA LYS A 15 5.75 54.25 -5.71
C LYS A 15 4.36 54.40 -6.37
N ALA A 16 4.04 55.63 -6.81
CA ALA A 16 2.77 55.88 -7.54
C ALA A 16 2.75 55.27 -8.92
N TYR A 17 3.89 55.15 -9.62
CA TYR A 17 3.98 54.47 -10.91
C TYR A 17 3.84 52.95 -10.77
N LYS A 18 4.45 52.32 -9.73
CA LYS A 18 4.30 50.92 -9.43
C LYS A 18 2.89 50.52 -9.00
N GLU A 19 2.17 51.40 -8.29
CA GLU A 19 0.78 51.20 -7.91
C GLU A 19 -0.22 51.34 -9.07
N ALA A 20 0.15 52.05 -10.16
CA ALA A 20 -0.70 52.27 -11.33
C ALA A 20 -0.66 51.10 -12.34
N GLU A 21 0.38 50.26 -12.33
CA GLU A 21 0.55 49.11 -13.24
C GLU A 21 0.05 47.77 -12.67
N LEU A 22 -0.33 47.72 -11.40
CA LEU A 22 -0.84 46.51 -10.79
C LEU A 22 -2.24 46.17 -11.31
N THR A 23 -2.41 44.94 -11.76
CA THR A 23 -3.72 44.40 -12.13
C THR A 23 -4.71 44.43 -10.96
N PRO A 24 -6.03 44.44 -11.21
CA PRO A 24 -7.03 44.44 -10.14
C PRO A 24 -6.87 43.29 -9.13
N LEU A 25 -6.27 42.19 -9.58
CA LEU A 25 -5.99 41.02 -8.75
C LEU A 25 -4.79 41.24 -7.83
N GLU A 26 -3.74 41.85 -8.33
CA GLU A 26 -2.53 42.17 -7.57
C GLU A 26 -2.80 43.26 -6.52
N LYS A 27 -3.69 44.23 -6.80
CA LYS A 27 -4.16 45.22 -5.83
C LYS A 27 -4.91 44.56 -4.67
N ARG A 28 -5.79 43.59 -4.96
CA ARG A 28 -6.52 42.83 -3.92
C ARG A 28 -5.61 41.92 -3.10
N LEU A 29 -4.57 41.35 -3.69
CA LEU A 29 -3.54 40.57 -2.98
C LEU A 29 -2.66 41.45 -2.11
N ALA A 30 -2.26 42.63 -2.60
CA ALA A 30 -1.48 43.59 -1.82
C ALA A 30 -2.29 44.19 -0.65
N GLU A 31 -3.58 44.48 -0.87
CA GLU A 31 -4.51 44.94 0.18
C GLU A 31 -4.75 43.84 1.24
N LYS A 32 -4.88 42.58 0.80
CA LYS A 32 -5.02 41.44 1.71
C LYS A 32 -3.75 41.19 2.51
N ALA A 33 -2.59 41.27 1.89
CA ALA A 33 -1.29 41.17 2.56
C ALA A 33 -1.05 42.34 3.54
N ALA A 34 -1.44 43.57 3.18
CA ALA A 34 -1.35 44.74 4.06
C ALA A 34 -2.37 44.69 5.23
N ALA A 35 -3.52 44.05 5.04
CA ALA A 35 -4.50 43.81 6.10
C ALA A 35 -4.09 42.68 7.04
N GLU A 36 -3.29 41.72 6.57
CA GLU A 36 -2.75 40.64 7.36
C GLU A 36 -1.49 41.08 8.17
N GLU A 37 -0.77 42.13 7.69
CA GLU A 37 0.40 42.67 8.36
C GLU A 37 0.07 43.54 9.59
N VAL A 38 -1.23 43.93 9.76
CA VAL A 38 -1.67 44.81 10.88
C VAL A 38 -2.01 44.02 12.14
N ALA A 39 -1.96 42.70 12.13
CA ALA A 39 -2.24 41.86 13.31
C ALA A 39 -1.02 41.10 13.84
N VAL A 40 0.18 41.56 13.56
CA VAL A 40 1.36 41.09 14.31
C VAL A 40 1.38 41.88 15.65
N ASP A 41 0.68 41.32 16.63
CA ASP A 41 0.88 41.62 18.02
C ASP A 41 2.40 41.47 18.27
N GLU A 42 3.11 42.57 18.57
CA GLU A 42 4.55 42.51 18.86
C GLU A 42 4.71 41.44 19.94
N PRO A 43 5.45 40.34 19.70
CA PRO A 43 5.64 39.33 20.72
C PRO A 43 6.27 40.07 21.91
N SER A 44 5.53 40.17 23.00
CA SER A 44 6.05 40.72 24.26
C SER A 44 7.20 39.79 24.66
N GLY A 45 8.40 40.15 24.19
CA GLY A 45 9.63 39.41 24.47
C GLY A 45 9.85 39.34 25.98
N PRO A 46 10.62 38.37 26.46
CA PRO A 46 10.90 38.20 27.88
C PRO A 46 11.49 39.53 28.43
N LYS A 47 10.90 40.02 29.50
CA LYS A 47 11.25 41.29 30.12
C LYS A 47 12.46 41.16 31.05
N THR A 48 12.83 39.96 31.44
CA THR A 48 13.95 39.64 32.31
C THR A 48 14.84 38.56 31.71
N LEU A 49 16.13 38.58 32.08
CA LEU A 49 17.08 37.53 31.65
C LEU A 49 16.62 36.13 32.06
N LYS A 50 15.93 36.02 33.18
CA LYS A 50 15.39 34.73 33.67
C LYS A 50 14.26 34.23 32.77
N GLU A 51 13.31 35.08 32.42
CA GLU A 51 12.20 34.74 31.49
C GLU A 51 12.76 34.41 30.10
N ALA A 52 13.82 35.09 29.66
CA ALA A 52 14.48 34.79 28.40
C ALA A 52 15.11 33.37 28.42
N ALA A 53 15.81 33.02 29.50
CA ALA A 53 16.41 31.70 29.67
C ALA A 53 15.36 30.59 29.72
N GLU A 54 14.26 30.78 30.43
CA GLU A 54 13.13 29.84 30.49
C GLU A 54 12.50 29.65 29.10
N LYS A 55 12.31 30.74 28.35
CA LYS A 55 11.75 30.68 26.99
C LYS A 55 12.68 29.99 26.01
N ILE A 56 13.98 30.20 26.11
CA ILE A 56 14.99 29.51 25.31
C ILE A 56 14.92 28.00 25.60
N ALA A 57 14.92 27.60 26.87
CA ALA A 57 14.83 26.20 27.26
C ALA A 57 13.51 25.53 26.77
N GLU A 58 12.38 26.25 26.83
CA GLU A 58 11.11 25.78 26.29
C GLU A 58 11.18 25.56 24.78
N LEU A 59 11.73 26.54 24.05
CA LEU A 59 11.90 26.47 22.59
C LEU A 59 12.88 25.37 22.18
N GLU A 60 13.99 25.19 22.88
CA GLU A 60 14.94 24.11 22.65
C GLU A 60 14.28 22.75 22.84
N ASN A 61 13.51 22.55 23.91
CA ASN A 61 12.75 21.33 24.14
C ASN A 61 11.69 21.11 23.04
N ARG A 62 11.04 22.16 22.57
CA ARG A 62 10.07 22.08 21.47
C ARG A 62 10.74 21.71 20.17
N VAL A 63 11.88 22.31 19.85
CA VAL A 63 12.69 21.97 18.66
C VAL A 63 13.18 20.53 18.74
N LEU A 64 13.71 20.10 19.90
CA LEU A 64 14.16 18.73 20.09
C LEU A 64 13.03 17.72 19.88
N ARG A 65 11.85 18.00 20.41
CA ARG A 65 10.66 17.15 20.21
C ARG A 65 10.22 17.14 18.76
N ALA A 66 10.14 18.29 18.11
CA ALA A 66 9.76 18.42 16.72
C ALA A 66 10.75 17.71 15.77
N THR A 67 12.04 17.75 16.06
CA THR A 67 13.05 17.00 15.28
C THR A 67 12.91 15.51 15.45
N ALA A 68 12.66 15.02 16.68
CA ALA A 68 12.40 13.60 16.93
C ALA A 68 11.13 13.11 16.21
N ASP A 69 10.06 13.90 16.26
CA ASP A 69 8.80 13.60 15.55
C ASP A 69 9.00 13.57 14.04
N LEU A 70 9.79 14.52 13.50
CA LEU A 70 10.12 14.55 12.07
C LEU A 70 10.92 13.31 11.64
N ASP A 71 11.90 12.88 12.43
CA ASP A 71 12.68 11.68 12.13
C ASP A 71 11.83 10.41 12.20
N ASN A 72 10.94 10.30 13.16
CA ASN A 72 9.98 9.21 13.25
C ASN A 72 9.02 9.21 12.05
N TYR A 73 8.52 10.38 11.66
CA TYR A 73 7.68 10.54 10.48
C TYR A 73 8.40 10.13 9.19
N ARG A 74 9.66 10.57 9.00
CA ARG A 74 10.47 10.19 7.83
C ARG A 74 10.68 8.69 7.74
N LYS A 75 11.02 8.03 8.87
CA LYS A 75 11.20 6.57 8.91
C LYS A 75 9.91 5.85 8.57
N ARG A 76 8.77 6.32 9.11
CA ARG A 76 7.47 5.74 8.81
C ARG A 76 7.08 5.93 7.34
N ALA A 77 7.18 7.15 6.83
CA ALA A 77 6.88 7.47 5.44
C ALA A 77 7.73 6.66 4.44
N GLN A 78 9.00 6.41 4.79
CA GLN A 78 9.87 5.58 3.97
C GLN A 78 9.38 4.13 3.92
N ARG A 79 9.00 3.54 5.07
CA ARG A 79 8.43 2.19 5.13
C ARG A 79 7.12 2.09 4.35
N GLU A 80 6.19 3.02 4.58
CA GLU A 80 4.91 3.08 3.86
C GLU A 80 5.12 3.18 2.33
N LYS A 81 6.14 3.95 1.90
CA LYS A 81 6.49 4.07 0.47
C LYS A 81 7.06 2.76 -0.09
N GLU A 82 7.88 2.06 0.66
CA GLU A 82 8.45 0.76 0.26
C GLU A 82 7.36 -0.30 0.17
N GLU A 83 6.49 -0.38 1.17
CA GLU A 83 5.31 -1.25 1.17
C GLU A 83 4.38 -0.94 -0.01
N ALA A 84 4.06 0.33 -0.23
CA ALA A 84 3.22 0.75 -1.36
C ALA A 84 3.82 0.35 -2.72
N ARG A 85 5.15 0.39 -2.88
CA ARG A 85 5.84 -0.06 -4.09
C ARG A 85 5.81 -1.57 -4.23
N GLN A 86 6.05 -2.30 -3.15
CA GLN A 86 6.09 -3.76 -3.11
C GLN A 86 4.73 -4.36 -3.48
N PHE A 87 3.64 -3.75 -3.02
CA PHE A 87 2.28 -4.24 -3.24
C PHE A 87 1.49 -3.46 -4.31
N ALA A 88 2.15 -2.57 -5.07
CA ALA A 88 1.50 -1.75 -6.10
C ALA A 88 0.75 -2.59 -7.15
N ASN A 89 1.27 -3.78 -7.48
CA ASN A 89 0.71 -4.64 -8.50
C ASN A 89 -0.35 -5.63 -7.99
N GLN A 90 -0.67 -5.63 -6.69
CA GLN A 90 -1.58 -6.60 -6.10
C GLN A 90 -2.95 -6.62 -6.80
N SER A 91 -3.56 -5.46 -7.05
CA SER A 91 -4.88 -5.39 -7.68
C SER A 91 -4.87 -5.84 -9.15
N LEU A 92 -3.75 -5.69 -9.84
CA LEU A 92 -3.56 -6.22 -11.18
C LEU A 92 -3.45 -7.75 -11.13
N LEU A 93 -2.68 -8.28 -10.20
CA LEU A 93 -2.52 -9.72 -10.00
C LEU A 93 -3.87 -10.40 -9.69
N GLU A 94 -4.67 -9.83 -8.78
CA GLU A 94 -6.02 -10.34 -8.46
C GLU A 94 -6.90 -10.53 -9.72
N LYS A 95 -6.75 -9.64 -10.71
CA LYS A 95 -7.47 -9.71 -11.98
C LYS A 95 -6.81 -10.66 -12.99
N LEU A 96 -5.51 -10.86 -12.90
CA LEU A 96 -4.75 -11.73 -13.81
C LEU A 96 -4.85 -13.20 -13.41
N LEU A 97 -4.95 -13.51 -12.11
CA LEU A 97 -5.03 -14.90 -11.62
C LEU A 97 -6.17 -15.72 -12.24
N PRO A 98 -7.41 -15.19 -12.43
CA PRO A 98 -8.47 -15.94 -13.15
C PRO A 98 -8.10 -16.30 -14.60
N VAL A 99 -7.28 -15.48 -15.26
CA VAL A 99 -6.80 -15.78 -16.61
C VAL A 99 -5.82 -16.96 -16.57
N LEU A 100 -4.92 -16.97 -15.58
CA LEU A 100 -4.00 -18.08 -15.34
C LEU A 100 -4.76 -19.38 -15.02
N ASP A 101 -5.80 -19.32 -14.17
CA ASP A 101 -6.67 -20.49 -13.88
C ASP A 101 -7.29 -21.04 -15.16
N ASN A 102 -7.80 -20.17 -16.05
CA ASN A 102 -8.38 -20.57 -17.32
C ASN A 102 -7.37 -21.24 -18.24
N PHE A 103 -6.10 -20.77 -18.24
CA PHE A 103 -5.03 -21.43 -18.99
C PHE A 103 -4.74 -22.83 -18.42
N GLU A 104 -4.67 -23.00 -17.12
CA GLU A 104 -4.48 -24.30 -16.48
C GLU A 104 -5.64 -25.25 -16.79
N MET A 105 -6.88 -24.78 -16.71
CA MET A 105 -8.08 -25.56 -17.11
C MET A 105 -8.04 -25.94 -18.60
N ALA A 106 -7.64 -25.00 -19.47
CA ALA A 106 -7.53 -25.28 -20.91
C ALA A 106 -6.47 -26.33 -21.20
N MET A 107 -5.33 -26.31 -20.49
CA MET A 107 -4.29 -27.33 -20.59
C MET A 107 -4.77 -28.70 -20.14
N ASP A 108 -5.54 -28.75 -19.04
CA ASP A 108 -6.14 -30.01 -18.55
C ASP A 108 -7.16 -30.58 -19.55
N ALA A 109 -7.95 -29.70 -20.18
CA ALA A 109 -8.91 -30.11 -21.20
C ALA A 109 -8.27 -30.53 -22.53
N ALA A 110 -7.07 -29.99 -22.83
CA ALA A 110 -6.35 -30.26 -24.07
C ALA A 110 -5.43 -31.51 -24.01
N LYS A 111 -5.65 -32.42 -23.07
CA LYS A 111 -4.83 -33.66 -22.93
C LYS A 111 -4.80 -34.51 -24.19
N ASP A 112 -5.86 -34.46 -24.98
CA ASP A 112 -6.01 -35.22 -26.25
C ASP A 112 -5.73 -34.36 -27.51
N ALA A 113 -5.27 -33.09 -27.32
CA ALA A 113 -4.93 -32.20 -28.44
C ALA A 113 -3.62 -32.60 -29.09
N ASP A 114 -3.35 -31.98 -30.27
CA ASP A 114 -2.07 -32.15 -30.98
C ASP A 114 -0.90 -31.78 -30.02
N PRO A 115 0.06 -32.70 -29.85
CA PRO A 115 1.21 -32.49 -28.96
C PRO A 115 1.94 -31.17 -29.21
N ALA A 116 2.11 -30.75 -30.46
CA ALA A 116 2.81 -29.51 -30.80
C ALA A 116 2.07 -28.27 -30.31
N VAL A 117 0.74 -28.27 -30.34
CA VAL A 117 -0.10 -27.17 -29.83
C VAL A 117 -0.02 -27.14 -28.31
N ARG A 118 -0.13 -28.31 -27.67
CA ARG A 118 -0.05 -28.44 -26.22
C ARG A 118 1.31 -27.94 -25.69
N ASP A 119 2.40 -28.41 -26.28
CA ASP A 119 3.76 -28.02 -25.87
C ASP A 119 3.98 -26.50 -26.06
N GLY A 120 3.41 -25.91 -27.12
CA GLY A 120 3.44 -24.46 -27.33
C GLY A 120 2.71 -23.68 -26.24
N VAL A 121 1.53 -24.12 -25.85
CA VAL A 121 0.75 -23.46 -24.78
C VAL A 121 1.40 -23.66 -23.42
N GLU A 122 1.95 -24.84 -23.13
CA GLU A 122 2.67 -25.15 -21.91
C GLU A 122 3.92 -24.24 -21.75
N MET A 123 4.64 -24.01 -22.85
CA MET A 123 5.79 -23.08 -22.85
C MET A 123 5.35 -21.65 -22.51
N ILE A 124 4.25 -21.16 -23.09
CA ILE A 124 3.72 -19.83 -22.81
C ILE A 124 3.29 -19.72 -21.34
N LEU A 125 2.59 -20.74 -20.82
CA LEU A 125 2.17 -20.80 -19.43
C LEU A 125 3.39 -20.80 -18.49
N GLY A 126 4.43 -21.55 -18.83
CA GLY A 126 5.70 -21.57 -18.09
C GLY A 126 6.38 -20.20 -18.04
N GLN A 127 6.40 -19.50 -19.19
CA GLN A 127 6.94 -18.12 -19.23
C GLN A 127 6.12 -17.16 -18.35
N LEU A 128 4.79 -17.26 -18.39
CA LEU A 128 3.93 -16.43 -17.56
C LEU A 128 4.19 -16.68 -16.06
N LYS A 129 4.29 -17.96 -15.65
CA LYS A 129 4.63 -18.34 -14.27
C LYS A 129 6.00 -17.83 -13.84
N SER A 130 7.00 -17.87 -14.75
CA SER A 130 8.34 -17.31 -14.49
C SER A 130 8.29 -15.81 -14.21
N VAL A 131 7.57 -15.05 -15.04
CA VAL A 131 7.40 -13.59 -14.85
C VAL A 131 6.69 -13.27 -13.54
N LEU A 132 5.67 -14.04 -13.17
CA LEU A 132 4.97 -13.89 -11.90
C LEU A 132 5.91 -14.15 -10.72
N ASN A 133 6.70 -15.22 -10.80
CA ASN A 133 7.67 -15.57 -9.76
C ASN A 133 8.79 -14.51 -9.62
N GLU A 134 9.33 -14.00 -10.73
CA GLU A 134 10.28 -12.89 -10.73
C GLU A 134 9.68 -11.61 -10.12
N SER A 135 8.36 -11.44 -10.21
CA SER A 135 7.62 -10.33 -9.58
C SER A 135 7.31 -10.57 -8.10
N GLY A 136 7.78 -11.68 -7.51
CA GLY A 136 7.55 -12.04 -6.12
C GLY A 136 6.21 -12.69 -5.84
N VAL A 137 5.54 -13.19 -6.88
CA VAL A 137 4.31 -13.99 -6.75
C VAL A 137 4.70 -15.46 -6.60
N GLU A 138 4.24 -16.08 -5.54
CA GLU A 138 4.47 -17.50 -5.27
C GLU A 138 3.14 -18.23 -5.19
N ASP A 139 3.10 -19.46 -5.69
CA ASP A 139 1.94 -20.34 -5.55
C ASP A 139 1.89 -20.96 -4.14
N VAL A 140 0.68 -21.12 -3.64
CA VAL A 140 0.39 -21.85 -2.41
C VAL A 140 -0.05 -23.25 -2.76
N ASP A 141 0.89 -24.22 -2.65
CA ASP A 141 0.57 -25.62 -2.82
C ASP A 141 -0.06 -26.15 -1.53
N ALA A 142 -1.32 -26.52 -1.62
CA ALA A 142 -2.11 -27.02 -0.50
C ALA A 142 -2.28 -28.53 -0.51
N LEU A 143 -1.97 -29.22 -1.63
CA LEU A 143 -2.28 -30.63 -1.79
C LEU A 143 -1.51 -31.50 -0.77
N GLY A 144 -2.23 -32.32 -0.01
CA GLY A 144 -1.63 -33.20 1.00
C GLY A 144 -1.15 -32.49 2.27
N GLN A 145 -1.35 -31.18 2.39
CA GLN A 145 -1.02 -30.41 3.58
C GLN A 145 -2.21 -30.34 4.55
N GLU A 146 -1.93 -30.05 5.81
CA GLU A 146 -2.95 -29.72 6.79
C GLU A 146 -3.67 -28.43 6.40
N PHE A 147 -4.97 -28.38 6.60
CA PHE A 147 -5.77 -27.19 6.27
C PHE A 147 -5.39 -26.04 7.18
N ASP A 148 -4.93 -24.94 6.58
CA ASP A 148 -4.65 -23.68 7.25
C ASP A 148 -5.64 -22.60 6.80
N PRO A 149 -6.53 -22.10 7.69
CA PRO A 149 -7.49 -21.05 7.34
C PRO A 149 -6.85 -19.74 6.88
N ALA A 150 -5.57 -19.49 7.17
CA ALA A 150 -4.85 -18.29 6.73
C ALA A 150 -4.44 -18.35 5.25
N LEU A 151 -4.30 -19.56 4.69
CA LEU A 151 -3.80 -19.78 3.31
C LEU A 151 -4.83 -20.49 2.42
N HIS A 152 -5.78 -21.25 3.01
CA HIS A 152 -6.68 -22.12 2.32
C HIS A 152 -8.14 -21.73 2.56
N GLU A 153 -8.97 -21.92 1.53
CA GLU A 153 -10.42 -21.77 1.57
C GLU A 153 -11.07 -23.14 1.32
N ALA A 154 -11.65 -23.75 2.36
CA ALA A 154 -12.36 -25.01 2.23
C ALA A 154 -13.71 -24.79 1.54
N VAL A 155 -13.84 -25.30 0.32
CA VAL A 155 -15.09 -25.23 -0.47
C VAL A 155 -16.04 -26.37 -0.11
N SER A 156 -15.49 -27.57 0.14
CA SER A 156 -16.24 -28.77 0.54
C SER A 156 -15.37 -29.69 1.38
N GLN A 157 -16.05 -30.69 1.97
CA GLN A 157 -15.41 -31.80 2.67
C GLN A 157 -15.73 -33.09 1.93
N GLU A 158 -14.76 -33.98 1.85
CA GLU A 158 -14.89 -35.29 1.24
C GLU A 158 -14.65 -36.37 2.31
N GLU A 159 -15.60 -37.30 2.46
CA GLU A 159 -15.41 -38.41 3.37
C GLU A 159 -14.46 -39.43 2.71
N THR A 160 -13.28 -39.59 3.35
CA THR A 160 -12.26 -40.51 2.84
C THR A 160 -11.52 -41.17 4.00
N THR A 161 -11.05 -42.40 3.76
CA THR A 161 -10.18 -43.14 4.65
C THR A 161 -8.70 -43.00 4.27
N ASP A 162 -8.41 -42.41 3.09
CA ASP A 162 -7.06 -42.35 2.51
C ASP A 162 -6.24 -41.20 3.05
N ALA A 163 -6.88 -40.26 3.75
CA ALA A 163 -6.21 -39.10 4.33
C ALA A 163 -6.68 -38.84 5.76
N VAL A 164 -5.80 -38.25 6.56
CA VAL A 164 -6.12 -37.83 7.94
C VAL A 164 -7.16 -36.72 7.90
N GLU A 165 -8.12 -36.72 8.82
CA GLU A 165 -9.10 -35.65 8.94
C GLU A 165 -8.40 -34.28 9.05
N GLY A 166 -8.90 -33.29 8.30
CA GLY A 166 -8.32 -31.96 8.23
C GLY A 166 -7.22 -31.78 7.17
N THR A 167 -6.85 -32.87 6.45
CA THR A 167 -5.86 -32.80 5.36
C THR A 167 -6.54 -32.38 4.05
N VAL A 168 -5.85 -31.62 3.24
CA VAL A 168 -6.32 -31.24 1.89
C VAL A 168 -6.17 -32.41 0.93
N VAL A 169 -7.31 -32.98 0.50
CA VAL A 169 -7.34 -34.10 -0.46
C VAL A 169 -7.30 -33.64 -1.90
N LYS A 170 -7.82 -32.44 -2.17
CA LYS A 170 -7.87 -31.91 -3.52
C LYS A 170 -7.78 -30.41 -3.53
N GLN A 171 -7.00 -29.88 -4.46
CA GLN A 171 -6.91 -28.47 -4.73
C GLN A 171 -7.68 -28.15 -6.01
N LEU A 172 -8.78 -27.38 -5.87
CA LEU A 172 -9.63 -26.99 -7.00
C LEU A 172 -9.08 -25.76 -7.72
N ARG A 173 -8.46 -24.86 -6.94
CA ARG A 173 -7.88 -23.63 -7.45
C ARG A 173 -6.64 -23.29 -6.64
N LYS A 174 -5.56 -22.90 -7.32
CA LYS A 174 -4.31 -22.52 -6.68
C LYS A 174 -4.44 -21.21 -5.90
N GLY A 175 -3.84 -21.18 -4.73
CA GLY A 175 -3.59 -19.95 -3.98
C GLY A 175 -2.35 -19.24 -4.48
N TYR A 176 -2.28 -17.93 -4.25
CA TYR A 176 -1.12 -17.13 -4.59
C TYR A 176 -0.83 -16.10 -3.51
N ARG A 177 0.45 -15.90 -3.22
CA ARG A 177 0.93 -14.83 -2.36
C ARG A 177 1.89 -13.92 -3.12
N LEU A 178 1.85 -12.64 -2.79
CA LEU A 178 2.80 -11.64 -3.28
C LEU A 178 3.73 -11.31 -2.11
N HIS A 179 4.97 -11.79 -2.17
CA HIS A 179 5.90 -11.74 -1.06
C HIS A 179 5.29 -12.40 0.19
N GLU A 180 5.11 -11.62 1.27
CA GLU A 180 4.52 -12.13 2.53
C GLU A 180 3.00 -12.00 2.61
N ARG A 181 2.36 -11.34 1.61
CA ARG A 181 0.93 -11.05 1.63
C ARG A 181 0.15 -12.01 0.75
N LEU A 182 -0.87 -12.65 1.34
CA LEU A 182 -1.80 -13.47 0.57
C LEU A 182 -2.61 -12.59 -0.40
N VAL A 183 -2.58 -12.94 -1.69
CA VAL A 183 -3.40 -12.31 -2.75
C VAL A 183 -4.72 -13.05 -2.89
N ARG A 184 -4.65 -14.39 -2.90
CA ARG A 184 -5.82 -15.25 -3.02
C ARG A 184 -5.56 -16.58 -2.30
N PRO A 185 -6.47 -17.07 -1.43
CA PRO A 185 -6.35 -18.39 -0.83
C PRO A 185 -6.49 -19.52 -1.87
N ALA A 186 -5.90 -20.67 -1.56
CA ALA A 186 -6.13 -21.88 -2.34
C ALA A 186 -7.54 -22.44 -2.02
N SER A 187 -8.36 -22.68 -3.05
CA SER A 187 -9.65 -23.32 -2.85
C SER A 187 -9.48 -24.83 -2.83
N VAL A 188 -9.85 -25.46 -1.72
CA VAL A 188 -9.50 -26.85 -1.42
C VAL A 188 -10.71 -27.68 -0.97
N ILE A 189 -10.58 -29.00 -1.11
CA ILE A 189 -11.44 -30.00 -0.48
C ILE A 189 -10.66 -30.64 0.64
N VAL A 190 -11.27 -30.71 1.82
CA VAL A 190 -10.62 -31.21 3.06
C VAL A 190 -11.18 -32.58 3.39
N ALA A 191 -10.30 -33.50 3.82
CA ALA A 191 -10.68 -34.81 4.31
C ALA A 191 -11.54 -34.68 5.58
N LYS A 192 -12.64 -35.44 5.60
CA LYS A 192 -13.45 -35.67 6.78
C LYS A 192 -13.47 -37.18 7.08
N ALA A 193 -13.36 -37.53 8.35
CA ALA A 193 -13.53 -38.93 8.74
C ALA A 193 -14.90 -39.45 8.31
N PRO A 194 -14.98 -40.66 7.76
CA PRO A 194 -16.28 -41.29 7.45
C PRO A 194 -17.12 -41.34 8.73
N ALA A 195 -18.40 -40.94 8.63
CA ALA A 195 -19.33 -41.15 9.73
C ALA A 195 -19.37 -42.65 10.04
N GLU A 196 -18.98 -43.05 11.26
CA GLU A 196 -19.18 -44.44 11.70
C GLU A 196 -20.62 -44.81 11.42
N ALA A 197 -20.81 -45.85 10.58
CA ALA A 197 -22.14 -46.40 10.36
C ALA A 197 -22.72 -46.74 11.75
N PRO A 198 -23.97 -46.34 12.05
CA PRO A 198 -24.57 -46.68 13.33
C PRO A 198 -24.47 -48.20 13.51
N ALA A 199 -23.81 -48.62 14.58
CA ALA A 199 -23.70 -50.03 14.94
C ALA A 199 -25.13 -50.56 14.97
N GLU A 200 -25.47 -51.46 14.02
CA GLU A 200 -26.71 -52.24 14.08
C GLU A 200 -26.68 -52.92 15.46
N GLU A 201 -27.56 -52.47 16.34
CA GLU A 201 -27.85 -53.20 17.56
C GLU A 201 -28.32 -54.58 17.14
N ALA A 202 -27.42 -55.54 17.24
CA ALA A 202 -27.77 -56.97 17.16
C ALA A 202 -28.66 -57.29 18.37
N GLY A 203 -29.94 -57.05 18.17
CA GLY A 203 -30.96 -57.48 19.11
C GLY A 203 -31.05 -58.99 19.10
N SER A 204 -30.80 -59.60 20.23
CA SER A 204 -31.20 -60.94 20.62
C SER A 204 -32.64 -60.96 21.02
#